data_902bc178bee6bb87bb6791a89d1ae9e0
#
_entry.id   902bc178bee6bb87bb6791a89d1ae9e0
#
_cell.length_a   1.000
_cell.length_b   1.000
_cell.length_c   1.000
_cell.angle_alpha   90.00
_cell.angle_beta   90.00
_cell.angle_gamma   90.00
#
_symmetry.space_group_name_H-M   'P 1'
#
loop_
_entity.id
_entity.type
_entity.pdbx_description
1 polymer ?
#
loop_
_entity_poly.entity_id
_entity_poly.type
_entity_poly.pdbx_seq_one_letter_code
_entity_poly.pdbx_strand_id
1 'polypeptide(L)'
;MIENPAVDIHLEATNRRVDVMAEGFDIAIRVRFPPLEPRDLVMRKLDTSTQCLVASPALVPAALASPADLAALPSLDLGPPRRDHHWQLEGPAGETATLPHRPRLVTDDMAALREAALAGVGVVQLPTMMIWRDIAEGRLIHALPQWRPRAGIIHAVFPSRRGLLPSVRALLDYLANQCDEQRRRADARLYS
;
A
#
# COMPACT_ATOMS: atom_id res chain seq x y z
N MET A 1 -11.26 -6.54 20.01
CA MET A 1 -10.93 -6.69 21.46
C MET A 1 -12.13 -6.30 22.32
N ILE A 2 -12.78 -5.14 22.09
CA ILE A 2 -13.99 -4.77 22.86
C ILE A 2 -15.07 -5.85 22.76
N GLU A 3 -15.31 -6.39 21.57
CA GLU A 3 -16.29 -7.46 21.34
C GLU A 3 -15.78 -8.87 21.73
N ASN A 4 -14.50 -9.01 21.98
CA ASN A 4 -13.83 -10.27 22.31
C ASN A 4 -12.85 -10.07 23.48
N PRO A 5 -13.33 -9.85 24.70
CA PRO A 5 -12.49 -9.46 25.82
C PRO A 5 -11.53 -10.56 26.34
N ALA A 6 -11.74 -11.80 25.92
CA ALA A 6 -10.87 -12.93 26.25
C ALA A 6 -9.74 -13.15 25.22
N VAL A 7 -9.57 -12.24 24.25
CA VAL A 7 -8.54 -12.35 23.22
C VAL A 7 -7.45 -11.32 23.47
N ASP A 8 -6.23 -11.79 23.67
CA ASP A 8 -5.03 -10.97 23.70
C ASP A 8 -4.36 -10.98 22.32
N ILE A 9 -3.88 -9.82 21.88
CA ILE A 9 -3.20 -9.65 20.59
C ILE A 9 -1.80 -9.10 20.84
N HIS A 10 -0.79 -9.85 20.40
CA HIS A 10 0.56 -9.34 20.23
C HIS A 10 0.77 -8.95 18.78
N LEU A 11 1.01 -7.65 18.52
CA LEU A 11 1.20 -7.12 17.17
C LEU A 11 2.66 -6.72 16.95
N GLU A 12 3.30 -7.33 15.96
CA GLU A 12 4.60 -6.89 15.45
C GLU A 12 4.42 -6.21 14.08
N ALA A 13 4.82 -4.95 13.97
CA ALA A 13 4.85 -4.23 12.71
C ALA A 13 6.29 -4.24 12.16
N THR A 14 6.48 -4.87 11.00
CA THR A 14 7.80 -5.01 10.38
C THR A 14 7.68 -5.09 8.86
N ASN A 15 8.69 -4.60 8.15
CA ASN A 15 8.78 -4.71 6.68
C ASN A 15 9.64 -5.89 6.22
N ARG A 16 10.31 -6.58 7.15
CA ARG A 16 11.01 -7.83 6.85
C ARG A 16 10.02 -8.94 6.51
N ARG A 17 10.48 -9.91 5.77
CA ARG A 17 9.70 -11.12 5.53
C ARG A 17 9.74 -12.01 6.77
N VAL A 18 8.60 -12.18 7.40
CA VAL A 18 8.41 -13.06 8.56
C VAL A 18 8.14 -14.50 8.10
N ASP A 19 8.77 -15.49 8.71
CA ASP A 19 8.38 -16.89 8.59
C ASP A 19 7.37 -17.22 9.70
N VAL A 20 6.09 -17.30 9.30
CA VAL A 20 4.97 -17.48 10.23
C VAL A 20 5.11 -18.76 11.06
N MET A 21 5.65 -19.84 10.46
CA MET A 21 5.80 -21.13 11.15
C MET A 21 7.02 -21.16 12.08
N ALA A 22 8.15 -20.64 11.60
CA ALA A 22 9.39 -20.67 12.36
C ALA A 22 9.39 -19.68 13.53
N GLU A 23 8.69 -18.55 13.36
CA GLU A 23 8.64 -17.48 14.35
C GLU A 23 7.41 -17.53 15.25
N GLY A 24 6.52 -18.51 15.06
CA GLY A 24 5.39 -18.78 15.97
C GLY A 24 4.22 -17.79 15.86
N PHE A 25 4.09 -17.08 14.74
CA PHE A 25 2.95 -16.21 14.51
C PHE A 25 1.71 -16.99 14.09
N ASP A 26 0.54 -16.62 14.61
CA ASP A 26 -0.75 -17.18 14.17
C ASP A 26 -1.13 -16.67 12.79
N ILE A 27 -0.83 -15.40 12.47
CA ILE A 27 -1.17 -14.72 11.22
C ILE A 27 -0.06 -13.74 10.85
N ALA A 28 0.29 -13.66 9.57
CA ALA A 28 1.00 -12.51 9.01
C ALA A 28 0.14 -11.84 7.93
N ILE A 29 -0.04 -10.52 8.03
CA ILE A 29 -0.72 -9.71 7.02
C ILE A 29 0.34 -9.10 6.13
N ARG A 30 0.14 -9.19 4.81
CA ARG A 30 1.10 -8.72 3.81
C ARG A 30 0.39 -8.06 2.66
N VAL A 31 1.09 -7.10 2.03
CA VAL A 31 0.73 -6.59 0.71
C VAL A 31 1.73 -7.14 -0.30
N ARG A 32 1.23 -7.74 -1.38
CA ARG A 32 2.05 -8.25 -2.47
C ARG A 32 1.47 -7.86 -3.82
N PHE A 33 2.37 -7.68 -4.76
CA PHE A 33 1.99 -7.39 -6.14
C PHE A 33 2.01 -8.69 -6.98
N PRO A 34 1.02 -8.93 -7.84
CA PRO A 34 1.02 -10.09 -8.73
C PRO A 34 2.25 -10.11 -9.67
N PRO A 35 2.70 -11.29 -10.14
CA PRO A 35 2.18 -12.62 -9.87
C PRO A 35 2.54 -13.10 -8.46
N LEU A 36 1.60 -13.81 -7.80
CA LEU A 36 1.85 -14.43 -6.50
C LEU A 36 2.41 -15.84 -6.72
N GLU A 37 3.58 -16.12 -6.13
CA GLU A 37 4.15 -17.46 -6.16
C GLU A 37 3.37 -18.42 -5.25
N PRO A 38 3.10 -19.67 -5.69
CA PRO A 38 2.55 -20.72 -4.83
C PRO A 38 3.51 -21.03 -3.67
N ARG A 39 2.99 -21.22 -2.47
CA ARG A 39 3.77 -21.58 -1.27
C ARG A 39 2.95 -22.48 -0.36
N ASP A 40 3.65 -23.20 0.52
CA ASP A 40 3.09 -24.17 1.47
C ASP A 40 2.20 -23.58 2.60
N LEU A 41 1.92 -22.29 2.54
CA LEU A 41 1.08 -21.58 3.49
C LEU A 41 -0.32 -21.32 2.90
N VAL A 42 -1.33 -21.45 3.73
CA VAL A 42 -2.67 -21.02 3.34
C VAL A 42 -2.70 -19.49 3.26
N MET A 43 -3.21 -19.00 2.16
CA MET A 43 -3.35 -17.57 1.88
C MET A 43 -4.84 -17.22 1.76
N ARG A 44 -5.28 -16.22 2.52
CA ARG A 44 -6.61 -15.61 2.38
C ARG A 44 -6.46 -14.17 1.90
N LYS A 45 -7.01 -13.86 0.75
CA LYS A 45 -7.14 -12.47 0.31
C LYS A 45 -8.09 -11.74 1.26
N LEU A 46 -7.65 -10.59 1.75
CA LEU A 46 -8.46 -9.69 2.57
C LEU A 46 -9.05 -8.57 1.72
N ASP A 47 -8.21 -7.90 0.90
CA ASP A 47 -8.65 -6.83 0.01
C ASP A 47 -7.60 -6.55 -1.09
N THR A 48 -7.85 -5.51 -1.87
CA THR A 48 -6.93 -4.94 -2.84
C THR A 48 -6.40 -3.60 -2.33
N SER A 49 -5.08 -3.42 -2.35
CA SER A 49 -4.41 -2.16 -2.00
C SER A 49 -4.24 -1.33 -3.26
N THR A 50 -5.19 -0.44 -3.54
CA THR A 50 -5.05 0.55 -4.60
C THR A 50 -3.93 1.53 -4.25
N GLN A 51 -3.18 1.96 -5.26
CA GLN A 51 -2.03 2.83 -5.12
C GLN A 51 -2.21 4.08 -5.98
N CYS A 52 -1.61 5.19 -5.58
CA CYS A 52 -1.51 6.37 -6.43
C CYS A 52 -0.17 7.10 -6.23
N LEU A 53 0.21 7.86 -7.25
CA LEU A 53 1.33 8.79 -7.17
C LEU A 53 0.80 10.12 -6.64
N VAL A 54 1.39 10.59 -5.54
CA VAL A 54 0.98 11.83 -4.88
C VAL A 54 2.15 12.75 -4.63
N ALA A 55 1.85 14.03 -4.55
CA ALA A 55 2.78 15.08 -4.19
C ALA A 55 2.06 16.24 -3.50
N SER A 56 2.81 17.09 -2.81
CA SER A 56 2.32 18.37 -2.33
C SER A 56 1.96 19.29 -3.52
N PRO A 57 0.86 20.08 -3.43
CA PRO A 57 0.54 21.10 -4.43
C PRO A 57 1.65 22.12 -4.65
N ALA A 58 2.49 22.36 -3.65
CA ALA A 58 3.65 23.25 -3.79
C ALA A 58 4.72 22.69 -4.74
N LEU A 59 4.84 21.36 -4.82
CA LEU A 59 5.79 20.70 -5.73
C LEU A 59 5.20 20.52 -7.13
N VAL A 60 3.94 20.15 -7.20
CA VAL A 60 3.20 19.88 -8.44
C VAL A 60 1.91 20.70 -8.41
N PRO A 61 1.94 21.95 -8.94
CA PRO A 61 0.81 22.86 -8.83
C PRO A 61 -0.41 22.46 -9.67
N ALA A 62 -0.23 21.57 -10.66
CA ALA A 62 -1.28 21.01 -11.49
C ALA A 62 -0.98 19.54 -11.81
N ALA A 63 -2.03 18.74 -12.02
CA ALA A 63 -1.87 17.35 -12.44
C ALA A 63 -1.08 17.24 -13.75
N LEU A 64 -0.18 16.27 -13.80
CA LEU A 64 0.66 16.00 -14.96
C LEU A 64 -0.15 15.25 -16.02
N ALA A 65 0.22 15.44 -17.28
CA ALA A 65 -0.46 14.84 -18.42
C ALA A 65 0.11 13.45 -18.77
N SER A 66 1.39 13.24 -18.57
CA SER A 66 2.07 12.00 -18.99
C SER A 66 3.08 11.51 -17.95
N PRO A 67 3.40 10.19 -17.94
CA PRO A 67 4.46 9.65 -17.10
C PRO A 67 5.82 10.32 -17.29
N ALA A 68 6.13 10.81 -18.50
CA ALA A 68 7.39 11.46 -18.81
C ALA A 68 7.60 12.76 -17.99
N ASP A 69 6.51 13.45 -17.64
CA ASP A 69 6.57 14.69 -16.86
C ASP A 69 7.10 14.46 -15.43
N LEU A 70 6.96 13.22 -14.90
CA LEU A 70 7.49 12.84 -13.59
C LEU A 70 9.02 12.82 -13.55
N ALA A 71 9.69 12.63 -14.68
CA ALA A 71 11.15 12.49 -14.74
C ALA A 71 11.90 13.76 -14.27
N ALA A 72 11.25 14.92 -14.36
CA ALA A 72 11.83 16.21 -13.93
C ALA A 72 11.64 16.48 -12.43
N LEU A 73 10.84 15.66 -11.73
CA LEU A 73 10.47 15.90 -10.34
C LEU A 73 11.31 15.06 -9.37
N PRO A 74 11.61 15.60 -8.18
CA PRO A 74 12.19 14.79 -7.13
C PRO A 74 11.21 13.69 -6.72
N SER A 75 11.74 12.52 -6.39
CA SER A 75 10.95 11.35 -6.03
C SER A 75 11.36 10.75 -4.69
N LEU A 76 10.46 9.95 -4.11
CA LEU A 76 10.68 9.17 -2.91
C LEU A 76 10.31 7.71 -3.21
N ASP A 77 10.88 6.74 -2.51
CA ASP A 77 10.55 5.33 -2.73
C ASP A 77 10.49 4.51 -1.44
N LEU A 78 9.64 3.48 -1.47
CA LEU A 78 9.46 2.54 -0.39
C LEU A 78 10.34 1.30 -0.60
N GLY A 79 11.11 0.94 0.40
CA GLY A 79 11.87 -0.30 0.42
C GLY A 79 13.33 -0.14 0.84
N PRO A 80 14.11 -1.21 0.71
CA PRO A 80 15.54 -1.14 0.98
C PRO A 80 16.25 -0.32 -0.09
N PRO A 81 17.40 0.28 0.23
CA PRO A 81 18.23 0.94 -0.75
C PRO A 81 18.61 -0.03 -1.90
N ARG A 82 18.32 0.37 -3.12
CA ARG A 82 18.64 -0.38 -4.35
C ARG A 82 19.09 0.60 -5.44
N ARG A 83 19.60 0.09 -6.55
CA ARG A 83 20.12 0.95 -7.64
C ARG A 83 19.07 1.28 -8.69
N ASP A 84 18.05 0.45 -8.81
CA ASP A 84 17.02 0.48 -9.85
C ASP A 84 15.64 0.71 -9.24
N HIS A 85 15.30 1.98 -9.09
CA HIS A 85 13.97 2.41 -8.69
C HIS A 85 13.13 2.68 -9.94
N HIS A 86 11.91 2.17 -9.97
CA HIS A 86 10.98 2.42 -11.06
C HIS A 86 9.53 2.31 -10.60
N TRP A 87 8.66 3.11 -11.18
CA TRP A 87 7.22 2.96 -11.06
C TRP A 87 6.69 2.18 -12.26
N GLN A 88 5.80 1.25 -12.00
CA GLN A 88 5.02 0.54 -13.02
C GLN A 88 3.61 1.12 -13.01
N LEU A 89 3.22 1.73 -14.13
CA LEU A 89 1.98 2.47 -14.26
C LEU A 89 1.11 1.86 -15.36
N GLU A 90 -0.20 1.89 -15.13
CA GLU A 90 -1.22 1.48 -16.09
C GLU A 90 -2.05 2.72 -16.48
N GLY A 91 -2.16 2.99 -17.76
CA GLY A 91 -2.89 4.11 -18.32
C GLY A 91 -4.35 3.80 -18.61
N PRO A 92 -5.15 4.82 -19.02
CA PRO A 92 -6.61 4.72 -19.17
C PRO A 92 -7.05 3.73 -20.25
N ALA A 93 -6.26 3.52 -21.31
CA ALA A 93 -6.55 2.58 -22.40
C ALA A 93 -5.85 1.21 -22.24
N GLY A 94 -5.31 0.94 -21.04
CA GLY A 94 -4.60 -0.32 -20.75
C GLY A 94 -3.13 -0.31 -21.17
N GLU A 95 -2.61 0.83 -21.60
CA GLU A 95 -1.18 0.99 -21.85
C GLU A 95 -0.40 0.89 -20.53
N THR A 96 0.85 0.44 -20.62
CA THR A 96 1.74 0.32 -19.47
C THR A 96 2.98 1.19 -19.65
N ALA A 97 3.44 1.79 -18.57
CA ALA A 97 4.70 2.53 -18.54
C ALA A 97 5.56 2.07 -17.37
N THR A 98 6.85 1.87 -17.63
CA THR A 98 7.84 1.66 -16.58
C THR A 98 8.74 2.88 -16.55
N LEU A 99 8.65 3.64 -15.46
CA LEU A 99 9.36 4.90 -15.32
C LEU A 99 10.50 4.76 -14.30
N PRO A 100 11.77 4.74 -14.74
CA PRO A 100 12.89 4.76 -13.81
C PRO A 100 12.98 6.13 -13.14
N HIS A 101 13.36 6.15 -11.86
CA HIS A 101 13.55 7.39 -11.11
C HIS A 101 14.70 7.28 -10.10
N ARG A 102 15.14 8.42 -9.58
CA ARG A 102 16.18 8.50 -8.55
C ARG A 102 15.63 9.14 -7.29
N PRO A 103 15.21 8.34 -6.30
CA PRO A 103 14.60 8.87 -5.09
C PRO A 103 15.62 9.63 -4.23
N ARG A 104 15.20 10.75 -3.66
CA ARG A 104 15.97 11.54 -2.70
C ARG A 104 15.87 10.97 -1.28
N LEU A 105 14.80 10.22 -1.00
CA LEU A 105 14.58 9.49 0.24
C LEU A 105 14.11 8.09 -0.10
N VAL A 106 14.75 7.09 0.49
CA VAL A 106 14.33 5.69 0.47
C VAL A 106 14.19 5.24 1.91
N THR A 107 13.04 4.72 2.26
CA THR A 107 12.76 4.18 3.59
C THR A 107 11.71 3.07 3.48
N ASP A 108 11.66 2.20 4.47
CA ASP A 108 10.61 1.19 4.61
C ASP A 108 9.43 1.67 5.47
N ASP A 109 9.46 2.93 5.96
CA ASP A 109 8.40 3.57 6.72
C ASP A 109 7.50 4.42 5.81
N MET A 110 6.28 3.92 5.55
CA MET A 110 5.28 4.64 4.74
C MET A 110 4.80 5.94 5.41
N ALA A 111 4.81 6.02 6.75
CA ALA A 111 4.41 7.24 7.43
C ALA A 111 5.45 8.34 7.21
N ALA A 112 6.73 8.00 7.28
CA ALA A 112 7.81 8.93 6.95
C ALA A 112 7.73 9.41 5.48
N LEU A 113 7.41 8.52 4.54
CA LEU A 113 7.21 8.89 3.13
C LEU A 113 6.02 9.84 2.94
N ARG A 114 4.91 9.59 3.65
CA ARG A 114 3.74 10.48 3.63
C ARG A 114 4.10 11.87 4.14
N GLU A 115 4.77 11.98 5.29
CA GLU A 115 5.19 13.26 5.84
C GLU A 115 6.16 14.00 4.91
N ALA A 116 7.12 13.28 4.30
CA ALA A 116 8.03 13.86 3.32
C ALA A 116 7.29 14.39 2.07
N ALA A 117 6.27 13.68 1.59
CA ALA A 117 5.45 14.14 0.47
C ALA A 117 4.63 15.38 0.84
N LEU A 118 4.03 15.43 2.03
CA LEU A 118 3.32 16.61 2.57
C LEU A 118 4.25 17.82 2.67
N ALA A 119 5.50 17.61 3.06
CA ALA A 119 6.53 18.64 3.11
C ALA A 119 7.08 19.06 1.74
N GLY A 120 6.60 18.46 0.63
CA GLY A 120 7.03 18.81 -0.72
C GLY A 120 8.39 18.25 -1.12
N VAL A 121 8.92 17.25 -0.43
CA VAL A 121 10.25 16.67 -0.71
C VAL A 121 10.29 15.93 -2.04
N GLY A 122 9.18 15.31 -2.46
CA GLY A 122 9.12 14.57 -3.71
C GLY A 122 7.77 13.90 -3.99
N VAL A 123 7.64 13.38 -5.20
CA VAL A 123 6.53 12.51 -5.61
C VAL A 123 6.73 11.12 -5.02
N VAL A 124 5.67 10.49 -4.55
CA VAL A 124 5.72 9.16 -3.95
C VAL A 124 4.52 8.31 -4.34
N GLN A 125 4.74 7.00 -4.45
CA GLN A 125 3.68 6.00 -4.56
C GLN A 125 3.24 5.56 -3.16
N LEU A 126 1.97 5.76 -2.82
CA LEU A 126 1.40 5.34 -1.53
C LEU A 126 0.03 4.67 -1.70
N PRO A 127 -0.37 3.79 -0.75
CA PRO A 127 -1.70 3.22 -0.71
C PRO A 127 -2.77 4.31 -0.55
N THR A 128 -3.80 4.25 -1.37
CA THR A 128 -4.92 5.20 -1.36
C THR A 128 -5.58 5.30 0.01
N MET A 129 -5.74 4.16 0.70
CA MET A 129 -6.32 4.11 2.04
C MET A 129 -5.54 4.91 3.09
N MET A 130 -4.26 5.19 2.84
CA MET A 130 -3.41 5.94 3.77
C MET A 130 -3.53 7.46 3.59
N ILE A 131 -3.79 7.91 2.35
CA ILE A 131 -3.63 9.30 1.95
C ILE A 131 -4.91 9.97 1.44
N TRP A 132 -6.04 9.27 1.40
CA TRP A 132 -7.30 9.81 0.87
C TRP A 132 -7.76 11.09 1.60
N ARG A 133 -7.49 11.20 2.90
CA ARG A 133 -7.81 12.41 3.67
C ARG A 133 -6.95 13.60 3.25
N ASP A 134 -5.66 13.36 3.01
CA ASP A 134 -4.75 14.42 2.57
C ASP A 134 -5.13 14.94 1.20
N ILE A 135 -5.62 14.07 0.32
CA ILE A 135 -6.14 14.46 -0.99
C ILE A 135 -7.46 15.22 -0.83
N ALA A 136 -8.40 14.72 -0.01
CA ALA A 136 -9.68 15.39 0.21
C ALA A 136 -9.53 16.79 0.84
N GLU A 137 -8.49 16.99 1.64
CA GLU A 137 -8.14 18.26 2.29
C GLU A 137 -7.21 19.14 1.42
N GLY A 138 -6.83 18.69 0.23
CA GLY A 138 -5.94 19.41 -0.68
C GLY A 138 -4.49 19.52 -0.21
N ARG A 139 -4.08 18.74 0.79
CA ARG A 139 -2.69 18.70 1.28
C ARG A 139 -1.78 17.91 0.36
N LEU A 140 -2.33 16.89 -0.28
CA LEU A 140 -1.70 16.16 -1.38
C LEU A 140 -2.60 16.20 -2.61
N ILE A 141 -2.00 16.08 -3.78
CA ILE A 141 -2.71 15.92 -5.04
C ILE A 141 -2.30 14.62 -5.72
N HIS A 142 -3.17 14.06 -6.55
CA HIS A 142 -2.77 13.05 -7.52
C HIS A 142 -1.82 13.68 -8.55
N ALA A 143 -0.56 13.29 -8.52
CA ALA A 143 0.43 13.85 -9.45
C ALA A 143 0.12 13.43 -10.90
N LEU A 144 -0.41 12.23 -11.11
CA LEU A 144 -0.72 11.68 -12.43
C LEU A 144 -2.05 10.89 -12.38
N PRO A 145 -3.21 11.55 -12.37
CA PRO A 145 -4.50 10.92 -12.05
C PRO A 145 -4.99 9.90 -13.07
N GLN A 146 -4.57 10.01 -14.33
CA GLN A 146 -4.96 9.07 -15.39
C GLN A 146 -4.11 7.80 -15.42
N TRP A 147 -2.97 7.78 -14.73
CA TRP A 147 -2.06 6.66 -14.65
C TRP A 147 -2.01 6.14 -13.22
N ARG A 148 -2.23 4.85 -13.08
CA ARG A 148 -2.29 4.22 -11.76
C ARG A 148 -1.13 3.26 -11.57
N PRO A 149 -0.42 3.33 -10.44
CA PRO A 149 0.48 2.27 -10.06
C PRO A 149 -0.27 0.96 -9.89
N ARG A 150 0.42 -0.14 -10.15
CA ARG A 150 -0.14 -1.48 -10.01
C ARG A 150 -0.70 -1.71 -8.61
N ALA A 151 -1.90 -2.24 -8.52
CA ALA A 151 -2.54 -2.53 -7.25
C ALA A 151 -1.92 -3.76 -6.57
N GLY A 152 -1.72 -3.67 -5.26
CA GLY A 152 -1.30 -4.78 -4.42
C GLY A 152 -2.48 -5.61 -3.91
N ILE A 153 -2.20 -6.83 -3.47
CA ILE A 153 -3.16 -7.71 -2.81
C ILE A 153 -2.83 -7.72 -1.31
N ILE A 154 -3.78 -7.27 -0.49
CA ILE A 154 -3.71 -7.44 0.96
C ILE A 154 -4.15 -8.86 1.27
N HIS A 155 -3.30 -9.64 1.89
CA HIS A 155 -3.61 -11.02 2.23
C HIS A 155 -3.04 -11.42 3.58
N ALA A 156 -3.74 -12.33 4.23
CA ALA A 156 -3.29 -13.01 5.42
C ALA A 156 -2.65 -14.35 5.04
N VAL A 157 -1.55 -14.68 5.71
CA VAL A 157 -0.85 -15.97 5.60
C VAL A 157 -0.83 -16.60 6.97
N PHE A 158 -1.14 -17.91 7.04
CA PHE A 158 -1.20 -18.64 8.30
C PHE A 158 -0.87 -20.13 8.09
N PRO A 159 -0.42 -20.86 9.13
CA PRO A 159 -0.12 -22.28 9.03
C PRO A 159 -1.38 -23.12 8.74
N SER A 160 -1.32 -24.05 7.75
CA SER A 160 -2.48 -24.85 7.33
C SER A 160 -2.83 -26.03 8.23
N ARG A 161 -1.95 -26.41 9.15
CA ARG A 161 -1.96 -27.76 9.74
C ARG A 161 -2.98 -28.04 10.84
N ARG A 162 -3.70 -27.05 11.36
CA ARG A 162 -4.67 -27.29 12.45
C ARG A 162 -5.81 -26.29 12.36
N GLY A 163 -6.78 -26.46 11.57
CA GLY A 163 -7.97 -25.60 11.50
C GLY A 163 -7.83 -24.28 12.27
N LEU A 164 -8.08 -23.17 11.67
CA LEU A 164 -7.94 -21.85 12.31
C LEU A 164 -8.66 -21.86 13.67
N LEU A 165 -7.99 -21.45 14.73
CA LEU A 165 -8.63 -21.16 16.01
C LEU A 165 -9.81 -20.20 15.77
N PRO A 166 -10.91 -20.34 16.51
CA PRO A 166 -12.07 -19.45 16.37
C PRO A 166 -11.72 -17.96 16.47
N SER A 167 -10.79 -17.59 17.36
CA SER A 167 -10.27 -16.23 17.52
C SER A 167 -9.54 -15.72 16.25
N VAL A 168 -8.72 -16.59 15.64
CA VAL A 168 -8.00 -16.28 14.40
C VAL A 168 -8.97 -16.07 13.23
N ARG A 169 -10.00 -16.93 13.13
CA ARG A 169 -11.05 -16.78 12.11
C ARG A 169 -11.82 -15.47 12.30
N ALA A 170 -12.26 -15.17 13.51
CA ALA A 170 -12.98 -13.94 13.84
C ALA A 170 -12.14 -12.70 13.50
N LEU A 171 -10.83 -12.71 13.81
CA LEU A 171 -9.93 -11.63 13.45
C LEU A 171 -9.79 -11.46 11.94
N LEU A 172 -9.66 -12.56 11.18
CA LEU A 172 -9.57 -12.50 9.72
C LEU A 172 -10.85 -11.96 9.07
N ASP A 173 -12.02 -12.34 9.59
CA ASP A 173 -13.31 -11.83 9.10
C ASP A 173 -13.48 -10.34 9.43
N TYR A 174 -13.14 -9.94 10.64
CA TYR A 174 -13.12 -8.53 11.04
C TYR A 174 -12.19 -7.70 10.15
N LEU A 175 -10.95 -8.14 9.94
CA LEU A 175 -9.98 -7.43 9.10
C LEU A 175 -10.44 -7.32 7.65
N ALA A 176 -11.02 -8.38 7.07
CA ALA A 176 -11.54 -8.34 5.71
C ALA A 176 -12.67 -7.29 5.57
N ASN A 177 -13.60 -7.25 6.52
CA ASN A 177 -14.69 -6.27 6.54
C ASN A 177 -14.16 -4.84 6.72
N GLN A 178 -13.19 -4.62 7.61
CA GLN A 178 -12.60 -3.30 7.84
C GLN A 178 -11.78 -2.81 6.63
N CYS A 179 -11.03 -3.67 5.98
CA CYS A 179 -10.30 -3.32 4.77
C CYS A 179 -11.26 -2.89 3.64
N ASP A 180 -12.33 -3.67 3.40
CA ASP A 180 -13.34 -3.35 2.38
C ASP A 180 -14.05 -2.02 2.69
N GLU A 181 -14.43 -1.77 3.95
CA GLU A 181 -15.06 -0.53 4.37
C GLU A 181 -14.12 0.69 4.18
N GLN A 182 -12.86 0.57 4.57
CA GLN A 182 -11.86 1.64 4.39
C GLN A 182 -11.62 1.93 2.90
N ARG A 183 -11.52 0.89 2.07
CA ARG A 183 -11.37 1.05 0.63
C ARG A 183 -12.58 1.77 0.02
N ARG A 184 -13.80 1.34 0.34
CA ARG A 184 -15.03 2.00 -0.14
C ARG A 184 -15.11 3.48 0.26
N ARG A 185 -14.71 3.80 1.49
CA ARG A 185 -14.66 5.19 1.98
C ARG A 185 -13.63 6.03 1.21
N ALA A 186 -12.46 5.45 0.94
CA ALA A 186 -11.42 6.11 0.17
C ALA A 186 -11.86 6.34 -1.29
N ASP A 187 -12.40 5.31 -1.94
CA ASP A 187 -12.85 5.37 -3.33
C ASP A 187 -14.00 6.38 -3.50
N ALA A 188 -14.99 6.39 -2.60
CA ALA A 188 -16.11 7.33 -2.64
C ALA A 188 -15.67 8.80 -2.49
N ARG A 189 -14.53 9.06 -1.85
CA ARG A 189 -14.02 10.42 -1.64
C ARG A 189 -13.04 10.88 -2.72
N LEU A 190 -12.42 9.97 -3.43
CA LEU A 190 -11.41 10.27 -4.45
C LEU A 190 -11.97 10.34 -5.86
N TYR A 191 -13.13 9.71 -6.09
CA TYR A 191 -13.74 9.59 -7.43
C TYR A 191 -15.15 10.16 -7.49
N SER A 192 -15.61 10.86 -6.44
CA SER A 192 -16.81 11.71 -6.44
C SER A 192 -16.47 13.12 -6.89
#